data_c239c0e4036d5a40fd1ab6ae6b05e600
#
_entry.id   c239c0e4036d5a40fd1ab6ae6b05e600
#
_cell.length_a   1.000
_cell.length_b   1.000
_cell.length_c   1.000
_cell.angle_alpha   90.00
_cell.angle_beta   90.00
_cell.angle_gamma   90.00
#
_symmetry.space_group_name_H-M   'P 1'
#
loop_
_entity.id
_entity.type
_entity.pdbx_description
1 polymer ?
#
loop_
_entity_poly.entity_id
_entity_poly.type
_entity_poly.pdbx_seq_one_letter_code
_entity_poly.pdbx_strand_id
1 'polypeptide(L)'
;MNWQIQLNNSFLWILTALFWVLVGLTLSAFVLIRTEFGKKFWLISKPCFTQSNKYKTLGLILLLLLFILLEVRISVLNTFFYNGLYSSLQNKDADAFWFFAGINAILVLFKIIHAILNYLVRQVFEIRWLEKLNAQMLKRWLINKNYYRIKYEKELPDNVDQRIEQDAREFIIGTVELIDGVLGAIVSIIEFTIILTALSGLISILGFAAPDMVLFIYAFILTATAISVWIGYPLIKLNFDKEKYNGDYRYSLIRVRDNAESIAFYDGEEKERSNLSEKFHIVIQNRWKIVRQMLGLDGFNTGVTQIAMILPLMLQSSRFFAGLATLGDMHQTVQAFNRLMRALSFFRLFYEEFTLYQARLNRLHGFMTTLIRLDQHQIPHPVECRQKIMLHNFTLKDQQGKALLSNINLELNPGDALLI
;
A
#
# COMPACT_ATOMS: atom_id res chain seq x y z
N MET A 1 -13.47 -29.49 -17.97
CA MET A 1 -12.01 -29.51 -17.64
C MET A 1 -11.72 -30.51 -16.55
N ASN A 2 -10.70 -31.38 -16.70
CA ASN A 2 -10.43 -32.42 -15.72
C ASN A 2 -9.57 -31.86 -14.57
N TRP A 3 -10.06 -31.96 -13.33
CA TRP A 3 -9.36 -31.50 -12.13
C TRP A 3 -8.00 -32.20 -11.90
N GLN A 4 -7.87 -33.48 -12.29
CA GLN A 4 -6.63 -34.26 -12.18
C GLN A 4 -5.52 -33.66 -13.04
N ILE A 5 -5.85 -33.26 -14.28
CA ILE A 5 -4.89 -32.59 -15.18
C ILE A 5 -4.44 -31.26 -14.56
N GLN A 6 -5.38 -30.50 -13.97
CA GLN A 6 -5.05 -29.24 -13.32
C GLN A 6 -4.17 -29.41 -12.10
N LEU A 7 -4.40 -30.46 -11.30
CA LEU A 7 -3.58 -30.77 -10.14
C LEU A 7 -2.16 -31.18 -10.57
N ASN A 8 -2.05 -32.11 -11.51
CA ASN A 8 -0.77 -32.61 -12.01
C ASN A 8 0.09 -31.52 -12.66
N ASN A 9 -0.55 -30.60 -13.36
CA ASN A 9 0.13 -29.47 -14.02
C ASN A 9 0.46 -28.32 -13.05
N SER A 10 0.06 -28.40 -11.77
CA SER A 10 0.24 -27.28 -10.82
C SER A 10 1.71 -26.92 -10.61
N PHE A 11 2.59 -27.92 -10.55
CA PHE A 11 4.01 -27.67 -10.36
C PHE A 11 4.62 -26.93 -11.56
N LEU A 12 4.35 -27.41 -12.78
CA LEU A 12 4.82 -26.76 -14.00
C LEU A 12 4.23 -25.34 -14.14
N TRP A 13 2.96 -25.17 -13.81
CA TRP A 13 2.31 -23.88 -13.79
C TRP A 13 3.01 -22.88 -12.86
N ILE A 14 3.32 -23.29 -11.61
CA ILE A 14 4.02 -22.44 -10.65
C ILE A 14 5.38 -22.02 -11.19
N LEU A 15 6.15 -22.93 -11.78
CA LEU A 15 7.44 -22.61 -12.36
C LEU A 15 7.34 -21.62 -13.53
N THR A 16 6.40 -21.84 -14.45
CA THR A 16 6.18 -20.94 -15.59
C THR A 16 5.65 -19.58 -15.16
N ALA A 17 4.71 -19.53 -14.21
CA ALA A 17 4.18 -18.29 -13.65
C ALA A 17 5.29 -17.52 -12.90
N LEU A 18 6.11 -18.19 -12.10
CA LEU A 18 7.24 -17.58 -11.40
C LEU A 18 8.23 -16.97 -12.40
N PHE A 19 8.56 -17.69 -13.47
CA PHE A 19 9.42 -17.18 -14.54
C PHE A 19 8.85 -15.89 -15.15
N TRP A 20 7.58 -15.88 -15.56
CA TRP A 20 6.95 -14.70 -16.16
C TRP A 20 6.79 -13.53 -15.18
N VAL A 21 6.50 -13.81 -13.91
CA VAL A 21 6.46 -12.77 -12.86
C VAL A 21 7.85 -12.17 -12.65
N LEU A 22 8.91 -12.97 -12.61
CA LEU A 22 10.29 -12.45 -12.49
C LEU A 22 10.69 -11.62 -13.72
N VAL A 23 10.35 -12.05 -14.93
CA VAL A 23 10.55 -11.27 -16.15
C VAL A 23 9.78 -9.95 -16.09
N GLY A 24 8.50 -9.99 -15.71
CA GLY A 24 7.67 -8.80 -15.55
C GLY A 24 8.20 -7.83 -14.50
N LEU A 25 8.67 -8.32 -13.36
CA LEU A 25 9.28 -7.52 -12.30
C LEU A 25 10.61 -6.88 -12.74
N THR A 26 11.45 -7.61 -13.48
CA THR A 26 12.71 -7.04 -13.99
C THR A 26 12.46 -5.95 -15.02
N LEU A 27 11.50 -6.14 -15.93
CA LEU A 27 11.12 -5.12 -16.91
C LEU A 27 10.47 -3.90 -16.21
N SER A 28 9.57 -4.12 -15.27
CA SER A 28 8.94 -3.04 -14.48
C SER A 28 10.01 -2.27 -13.69
N ALA A 29 10.92 -2.95 -13.02
CA ALA A 29 12.02 -2.31 -12.29
C ALA A 29 12.91 -1.46 -13.22
N PHE A 30 13.22 -1.96 -14.42
CA PHE A 30 13.99 -1.20 -15.41
C PHE A 30 13.29 0.10 -15.87
N VAL A 31 11.97 0.06 -16.02
CA VAL A 31 11.17 1.25 -16.34
C VAL A 31 11.06 2.16 -15.13
N LEU A 32 10.72 1.62 -13.97
CA LEU A 32 10.49 2.39 -12.73
C LEU A 32 11.74 3.14 -12.28
N ILE A 33 12.93 2.55 -12.37
CA ILE A 33 14.20 3.21 -11.99
C ILE A 33 14.44 4.50 -12.80
N ARG A 34 13.86 4.63 -13.99
CA ARG A 34 13.95 5.84 -14.81
C ARG A 34 12.97 6.92 -14.40
N THR A 35 11.92 6.58 -13.68
CA THR A 35 10.91 7.52 -13.17
C THR A 35 11.38 8.19 -11.87
N GLU A 36 10.83 9.37 -11.55
CA GLU A 36 11.10 10.03 -10.26
C GLU A 36 10.66 9.18 -9.08
N PHE A 37 9.52 8.50 -9.20
CA PHE A 37 9.02 7.58 -8.17
C PHE A 37 10.01 6.45 -7.90
N GLY A 38 10.50 5.79 -8.93
CA GLY A 38 11.44 4.70 -8.79
C GLY A 38 12.80 5.12 -8.24
N LYS A 39 13.30 6.31 -8.60
CA LYS A 39 14.53 6.88 -8.02
C LYS A 39 14.37 7.12 -6.52
N LYS A 40 13.26 7.71 -6.10
CA LYS A 40 12.93 7.95 -4.68
C LYS A 40 12.82 6.62 -3.93
N PHE A 41 12.08 5.67 -4.48
CA PHE A 41 11.93 4.33 -3.92
C PHE A 41 13.27 3.63 -3.76
N TRP A 42 14.12 3.64 -4.80
CA TRP A 42 15.41 2.97 -4.76
C TRP A 42 16.36 3.57 -3.72
N LEU A 43 16.37 4.91 -3.55
CA LEU A 43 17.20 5.58 -2.54
C LEU A 43 16.91 5.03 -1.13
N ILE A 44 15.64 4.81 -0.79
CA ILE A 44 15.20 4.34 0.52
C ILE A 44 15.37 2.83 0.65
N SER A 45 15.10 2.07 -0.43
CA SER A 45 15.11 0.60 -0.42
C SER A 45 16.51 0.00 -0.58
N LYS A 46 17.46 0.73 -1.19
CA LYS A 46 18.83 0.27 -1.46
C LYS A 46 19.52 -0.41 -0.28
N PRO A 47 19.40 0.06 0.98
CA PRO A 47 20.03 -0.61 2.13
C PRO A 47 19.57 -2.04 2.35
N CYS A 48 18.34 -2.35 2.01
CA CYS A 48 17.81 -3.71 2.11
C CYS A 48 18.58 -4.71 1.23
N PHE A 49 19.08 -4.24 0.08
CA PHE A 49 19.71 -5.07 -0.95
C PHE A 49 21.24 -5.07 -0.93
N THR A 50 21.89 -4.09 -0.31
CA THR A 50 23.36 -3.86 -0.42
C THR A 50 24.17 -4.34 0.77
N GLN A 51 23.56 -4.77 1.87
CA GLN A 51 24.28 -5.24 3.06
C GLN A 51 24.62 -6.75 3.00
N SER A 52 25.47 -7.20 3.90
CA SER A 52 26.06 -8.54 4.03
C SER A 52 25.13 -9.74 3.84
N ASN A 53 23.81 -9.56 3.98
CA ASN A 53 22.79 -10.62 3.91
C ASN A 53 21.88 -10.53 2.66
N LYS A 54 22.36 -10.01 1.52
CA LYS A 54 21.56 -9.85 0.30
C LYS A 54 20.89 -11.14 -0.19
N TYR A 55 21.56 -12.29 -0.09
CA TYR A 55 21.01 -13.58 -0.52
C TYR A 55 19.83 -14.03 0.36
N LYS A 56 19.87 -13.77 1.67
CA LYS A 56 18.74 -14.06 2.57
C LYS A 56 17.54 -13.17 2.26
N THR A 57 17.77 -11.89 1.95
CA THR A 57 16.71 -10.95 1.55
C THR A 57 16.08 -11.38 0.21
N LEU A 58 16.90 -11.71 -0.80
CA LEU A 58 16.40 -12.20 -2.08
C LEU A 58 15.64 -13.53 -1.94
N GLY A 59 16.12 -14.45 -1.08
CA GLY A 59 15.41 -15.70 -0.78
C GLY A 59 14.03 -15.47 -0.16
N LEU A 60 13.90 -14.49 0.77
CA LEU A 60 12.61 -14.12 1.34
C LEU A 60 11.66 -13.51 0.31
N ILE A 61 12.17 -12.65 -0.59
CA ILE A 61 11.37 -12.08 -1.68
C ILE A 61 10.88 -13.17 -2.62
N LEU A 62 11.76 -14.09 -3.03
CA LEU A 62 11.39 -15.21 -3.87
C LEU A 62 10.33 -16.09 -3.21
N LEU A 63 10.46 -16.33 -1.91
CA LEU A 63 9.50 -17.11 -1.13
C LEU A 63 8.14 -16.40 -1.03
N LEU A 64 8.11 -15.07 -0.83
CA LEU A 64 6.88 -14.29 -0.87
C LEU A 64 6.20 -14.35 -2.25
N LEU A 65 6.96 -14.20 -3.33
CA LEU A 65 6.44 -14.36 -4.69
C LEU A 65 5.84 -15.75 -4.92
N LEU A 66 6.52 -16.79 -4.42
CA LEU A 66 6.01 -18.16 -4.48
C LEU A 66 4.68 -18.30 -3.71
N PHE A 67 4.54 -17.69 -2.53
CA PHE A 67 3.29 -17.72 -1.77
C PHE A 67 2.15 -16.99 -2.47
N ILE A 68 2.40 -15.86 -3.13
CA ILE A 68 1.39 -15.17 -3.95
C ILE A 68 0.87 -16.09 -5.06
N LEU A 69 1.79 -16.75 -5.79
CA LEU A 69 1.42 -17.67 -6.86
C LEU A 69 0.68 -18.91 -6.33
N LEU A 70 1.13 -19.46 -5.20
CA LEU A 70 0.45 -20.57 -4.54
C LEU A 70 -0.99 -20.18 -4.14
N GLU A 71 -1.21 -19.00 -3.60
CA GLU A 71 -2.56 -18.54 -3.23
C GLU A 71 -3.49 -18.50 -4.44
N VAL A 72 -3.03 -17.96 -5.55
CA VAL A 72 -3.82 -17.95 -6.80
C VAL A 72 -4.07 -19.39 -7.28
N ARG A 73 -3.04 -20.25 -7.30
CA ARG A 73 -3.19 -21.63 -7.75
C ARG A 73 -4.14 -22.43 -6.89
N ILE A 74 -4.04 -22.32 -5.56
CA ILE A 74 -4.97 -22.94 -4.63
C ILE A 74 -6.40 -22.45 -4.89
N SER A 75 -6.57 -21.16 -5.18
CA SER A 75 -7.87 -20.58 -5.49
C SER A 75 -8.46 -21.15 -6.80
N VAL A 76 -7.61 -21.34 -7.81
CA VAL A 76 -7.99 -22.01 -9.08
C VAL A 76 -8.41 -23.45 -8.82
N LEU A 77 -7.59 -24.26 -8.16
CA LEU A 77 -7.90 -25.64 -7.83
C LEU A 77 -9.22 -25.77 -7.03
N ASN A 78 -9.44 -24.84 -6.10
CA ASN A 78 -10.67 -24.78 -5.33
C ASN A 78 -11.92 -24.69 -6.22
N THR A 79 -11.87 -23.93 -7.32
CA THR A 79 -13.02 -23.83 -8.24
C THR A 79 -13.32 -25.15 -8.93
N PHE A 80 -12.27 -25.92 -9.28
CA PHE A 80 -12.45 -27.25 -9.89
C PHE A 80 -12.99 -28.29 -8.93
N PHE A 81 -12.54 -28.29 -7.68
CA PHE A 81 -13.06 -29.21 -6.69
C PHE A 81 -14.51 -28.91 -6.31
N TYR A 82 -14.88 -27.62 -6.20
CA TYR A 82 -16.28 -27.25 -6.05
C TYR A 82 -17.13 -27.64 -7.26
N ASN A 83 -16.60 -27.52 -8.49
CA ASN A 83 -17.28 -28.02 -9.68
C ASN A 83 -17.60 -29.51 -9.53
N GLY A 84 -16.61 -30.34 -9.14
CA GLY A 84 -16.82 -31.76 -8.89
C GLY A 84 -17.86 -32.03 -7.81
N LEU A 85 -17.82 -31.29 -6.69
CA LEU A 85 -18.77 -31.42 -5.59
C LEU A 85 -20.22 -31.14 -6.03
N TYR A 86 -20.46 -30.03 -6.76
CA TYR A 86 -21.80 -29.67 -7.21
C TYR A 86 -22.31 -30.55 -8.35
N SER A 87 -21.41 -31.03 -9.21
CA SER A 87 -21.77 -31.99 -10.26
C SER A 87 -22.16 -33.36 -9.69
N SER A 88 -21.49 -33.82 -8.62
CA SER A 88 -21.86 -35.08 -7.94
C SER A 88 -23.23 -34.98 -7.25
N LEU A 89 -23.57 -33.80 -6.69
CA LEU A 89 -24.92 -33.55 -6.15
C LEU A 89 -25.98 -33.60 -7.25
N GLN A 90 -25.72 -33.00 -8.41
CA GLN A 90 -26.63 -33.03 -9.55
C GLN A 90 -26.88 -34.48 -10.01
N ASN A 91 -25.83 -35.28 -10.07
CA ASN A 91 -25.90 -36.68 -10.50
C ASN A 91 -26.37 -37.62 -9.39
N LYS A 92 -26.59 -37.15 -8.17
CA LYS A 92 -26.95 -37.94 -6.98
C LYS A 92 -25.92 -39.03 -6.67
N ASP A 93 -24.65 -38.79 -6.98
CA ASP A 93 -23.53 -39.70 -6.73
C ASP A 93 -22.93 -39.40 -5.35
N ALA A 94 -23.31 -40.22 -4.36
CA ALA A 94 -22.88 -40.03 -2.98
C ALA A 94 -21.38 -40.31 -2.80
N ASP A 95 -20.80 -41.28 -3.50
CA ASP A 95 -19.40 -41.64 -3.38
C ASP A 95 -18.50 -40.48 -3.93
N ALA A 96 -18.82 -40.00 -5.11
CA ALA A 96 -18.13 -38.84 -5.67
C ALA A 96 -18.29 -37.58 -4.79
N PHE A 97 -19.46 -37.36 -4.19
CA PHE A 97 -19.68 -36.25 -3.28
C PHE A 97 -18.74 -36.29 -2.07
N TRP A 98 -18.68 -37.42 -1.37
CA TRP A 98 -17.81 -37.58 -0.18
C TRP A 98 -16.32 -37.53 -0.55
N PHE A 99 -15.95 -38.04 -1.74
CA PHE A 99 -14.59 -37.90 -2.27
C PHE A 99 -14.21 -36.41 -2.45
N PHE A 100 -15.03 -35.61 -3.12
CA PHE A 100 -14.75 -34.18 -3.31
C PHE A 100 -14.84 -33.38 -2.01
N ALA A 101 -15.74 -33.74 -1.10
CA ALA A 101 -15.81 -33.14 0.24
C ALA A 101 -14.52 -33.39 1.03
N GLY A 102 -13.97 -34.58 0.98
CA GLY A 102 -12.69 -34.92 1.60
C GLY A 102 -11.52 -34.12 1.01
N ILE A 103 -11.45 -34.01 -0.33
CA ILE A 103 -10.43 -33.17 -1.00
C ILE A 103 -10.57 -31.70 -0.57
N ASN A 104 -11.79 -31.16 -0.51
CA ASN A 104 -12.00 -29.79 -0.05
C ASN A 104 -11.54 -29.58 1.39
N ALA A 105 -11.77 -30.56 2.29
CA ALA A 105 -11.29 -30.50 3.67
C ALA A 105 -9.75 -30.44 3.73
N ILE A 106 -9.05 -31.25 2.94
CA ILE A 106 -7.58 -31.22 2.82
C ILE A 106 -7.12 -29.87 2.26
N LEU A 107 -7.82 -29.34 1.26
CA LEU A 107 -7.48 -28.05 0.66
C LEU A 107 -7.67 -26.89 1.64
N VAL A 108 -8.68 -26.94 2.50
CA VAL A 108 -8.89 -25.96 3.59
C VAL A 108 -7.72 -26.01 4.57
N LEU A 109 -7.28 -27.21 5.00
CA LEU A 109 -6.12 -27.37 5.88
C LEU A 109 -4.86 -26.77 5.21
N PHE A 110 -4.65 -27.07 3.93
CA PHE A 110 -3.52 -26.53 3.17
C PHE A 110 -3.59 -24.98 3.08
N LYS A 111 -4.77 -24.40 2.88
CA LYS A 111 -4.97 -22.92 2.90
C LYS A 111 -4.61 -22.32 4.26
N ILE A 112 -4.99 -22.96 5.34
CA ILE A 112 -4.66 -22.49 6.70
C ILE A 112 -3.14 -22.48 6.90
N ILE A 113 -2.46 -23.58 6.57
CA ILE A 113 -1.01 -23.70 6.67
C ILE A 113 -0.33 -22.62 5.80
N HIS A 114 -0.78 -22.50 4.55
CA HIS A 114 -0.28 -21.48 3.63
C HIS A 114 -0.43 -20.05 4.20
N ALA A 115 -1.60 -19.69 4.74
CA ALA A 115 -1.87 -18.38 5.31
C ALA A 115 -0.95 -18.09 6.51
N ILE A 116 -0.74 -19.06 7.40
CA ILE A 116 0.17 -18.92 8.56
C ILE A 116 1.62 -18.72 8.09
N LEU A 117 2.08 -19.56 7.15
CA LEU A 117 3.45 -19.46 6.63
C LEU A 117 3.68 -18.15 5.87
N ASN A 118 2.74 -17.75 5.02
CA ASN A 118 2.80 -16.46 4.31
C ASN A 118 2.90 -15.29 5.28
N TYR A 119 2.05 -15.28 6.31
CA TYR A 119 2.10 -14.25 7.36
C TYR A 119 3.46 -14.22 8.07
N LEU A 120 3.99 -15.38 8.48
CA LEU A 120 5.29 -15.46 9.15
C LEU A 120 6.43 -14.95 8.27
N VAL A 121 6.49 -15.38 7.01
CA VAL A 121 7.54 -14.97 6.07
C VAL A 121 7.46 -13.47 5.78
N ARG A 122 6.24 -12.94 5.61
CA ARG A 122 5.99 -11.52 5.44
C ARG A 122 6.49 -10.71 6.64
N GLN A 123 6.13 -11.10 7.87
CA GLN A 123 6.59 -10.44 9.09
C GLN A 123 8.11 -10.48 9.26
N VAL A 124 8.74 -11.63 8.98
CA VAL A 124 10.20 -11.75 9.03
C VAL A 124 10.87 -10.82 8.01
N PHE A 125 10.30 -10.68 6.81
CA PHE A 125 10.82 -9.77 5.80
C PHE A 125 10.67 -8.31 6.21
N GLU A 126 9.47 -7.89 6.65
CA GLU A 126 9.16 -6.52 7.10
C GLU A 126 10.05 -6.10 8.28
N ILE A 127 10.19 -6.95 9.31
CA ILE A 127 11.01 -6.67 10.49
C ILE A 127 12.49 -6.50 10.10
N ARG A 128 13.03 -7.40 9.29
CA ARG A 128 14.44 -7.30 8.84
C ARG A 128 14.71 -6.07 7.99
N TRP A 129 13.74 -5.69 7.17
CA TRP A 129 13.88 -4.47 6.36
C TRP A 129 13.82 -3.23 7.23
N LEU A 130 12.88 -3.20 8.18
CA LEU A 130 12.74 -2.10 9.14
C LEU A 130 14.01 -1.91 9.98
N GLU A 131 14.57 -3.00 10.50
CA GLU A 131 15.83 -2.98 11.26
C GLU A 131 16.96 -2.33 10.45
N LYS A 132 17.16 -2.74 9.21
CA LYS A 132 18.20 -2.18 8.33
C LYS A 132 17.96 -0.71 7.98
N LEU A 133 16.72 -0.36 7.63
CA LEU A 133 16.36 1.00 7.26
C LEU A 133 16.53 1.95 8.45
N ASN A 134 16.03 1.56 9.63
CA ASN A 134 16.14 2.33 10.85
C ASN A 134 17.62 2.53 11.26
N ALA A 135 18.41 1.47 11.24
CA ALA A 135 19.85 1.56 11.55
C ALA A 135 20.58 2.56 10.62
N GLN A 136 20.24 2.57 9.33
CA GLN A 136 20.81 3.52 8.38
C GLN A 136 20.34 4.96 8.64
N MET A 137 19.05 5.15 8.92
CA MET A 137 18.49 6.48 9.21
C MET A 137 19.12 7.06 10.46
N LEU A 138 19.20 6.29 11.54
CA LEU A 138 19.84 6.69 12.81
C LEU A 138 21.33 7.00 12.61
N LYS A 139 22.06 6.14 11.89
CA LYS A 139 23.48 6.39 11.60
C LYS A 139 23.69 7.72 10.90
N ARG A 140 22.89 8.02 9.84
CA ARG A 140 23.02 9.29 9.10
C ARG A 140 22.55 10.49 9.90
N TRP A 141 21.53 10.33 10.73
CA TRP A 141 21.00 11.40 11.54
C TRP A 141 21.97 11.82 12.65
N LEU A 142 22.68 10.86 13.27
CA LEU A 142 23.60 11.13 14.39
C LEU A 142 25.01 11.51 13.93
N ILE A 143 25.45 11.06 12.76
CA ILE A 143 26.79 11.37 12.25
C ILE A 143 26.96 12.89 12.02
N ASN A 144 28.15 13.42 12.21
CA ASN A 144 28.50 14.84 11.95
C ASN A 144 27.53 15.85 12.61
N LYS A 145 26.86 15.45 13.71
CA LYS A 145 25.86 16.28 14.42
C LYS A 145 24.69 16.71 13.52
N ASN A 146 24.31 15.88 12.54
CA ASN A 146 23.23 16.19 11.59
C ASN A 146 21.90 16.44 12.30
N TYR A 147 21.62 15.78 13.46
CA TYR A 147 20.45 16.04 14.29
C TYR A 147 20.35 17.51 14.77
N TYR A 148 21.48 18.19 14.93
CA TYR A 148 21.52 19.61 15.27
C TYR A 148 21.48 20.48 14.02
N ARG A 149 22.27 20.15 13.00
CA ARG A 149 22.38 20.93 11.74
C ARG A 149 21.08 21.02 10.96
N ILE A 150 20.27 19.97 10.98
CA ILE A 150 18.98 19.91 10.29
C ILE A 150 18.01 20.99 10.75
N LYS A 151 18.14 21.52 11.99
CA LYS A 151 17.31 22.59 12.53
C LYS A 151 17.51 23.93 11.82
N TYR A 152 18.63 24.11 11.14
CA TYR A 152 19.00 25.35 10.44
C TYR A 152 18.83 25.25 8.92
N GLU A 153 18.32 24.14 8.43
CA GLU A 153 18.00 23.98 7.00
C GLU A 153 16.72 24.76 6.63
N LYS A 154 16.71 25.38 5.44
CA LYS A 154 15.57 26.19 4.94
C LYS A 154 14.29 25.37 4.76
N GLU A 155 14.44 24.12 4.37
CA GLU A 155 13.36 23.15 4.26
C GLU A 155 13.49 22.14 5.41
N LEU A 156 13.04 22.53 6.59
CA LEU A 156 13.00 21.64 7.75
C LEU A 156 12.11 20.45 7.43
N PRO A 157 12.63 19.20 7.51
CA PRO A 157 11.77 18.05 7.58
C PRO A 157 10.95 18.15 8.86
N ASP A 158 9.65 18.32 8.73
CA ASP A 158 8.73 18.33 9.85
C ASP A 158 8.78 16.97 10.58
N ASN A 159 8.80 16.99 11.92
CA ASN A 159 8.70 15.80 12.77
C ASN A 159 9.66 14.65 12.40
N VAL A 160 10.97 14.83 12.61
CA VAL A 160 12.02 13.83 12.31
C VAL A 160 11.76 12.48 13.00
N ASP A 161 11.28 12.51 14.24
CA ASP A 161 10.86 11.36 15.03
C ASP A 161 9.80 10.52 14.31
N GLN A 162 8.78 11.16 13.77
CA GLN A 162 7.74 10.52 12.98
C GLN A 162 8.28 9.89 11.68
N ARG A 163 9.30 10.52 11.04
CA ARG A 163 9.94 9.95 9.85
C ARG A 163 10.67 8.64 10.15
N ILE A 164 11.38 8.59 11.28
CA ILE A 164 12.20 7.44 11.66
C ILE A 164 11.32 6.29 12.17
N GLU A 165 10.33 6.58 13.01
CA GLU A 165 9.47 5.55 13.63
C GLU A 165 8.31 5.15 12.74
N GLN A 166 7.46 6.10 12.34
CA GLN A 166 6.18 5.79 11.72
C GLN A 166 6.29 5.66 10.19
N ASP A 167 6.81 6.69 9.50
CA ASP A 167 6.84 6.70 8.04
C ASP A 167 7.71 5.55 7.48
N ALA A 168 8.83 5.20 8.14
CA ALA A 168 9.67 4.08 7.72
C ALA A 168 8.95 2.74 7.82
N ARG A 169 8.23 2.49 8.91
CA ARG A 169 7.44 1.28 9.12
C ARG A 169 6.30 1.18 8.11
N GLU A 170 5.51 2.25 7.98
CA GLU A 170 4.36 2.28 7.06
C GLU A 170 4.77 2.23 5.58
N PHE A 171 5.95 2.75 5.23
CA PHE A 171 6.53 2.59 3.89
C PHE A 171 6.82 1.13 3.57
N ILE A 172 7.41 0.38 4.50
CA ILE A 172 7.76 -1.02 4.29
C ILE A 172 6.50 -1.86 4.16
N ILE A 173 5.55 -1.73 5.10
CA ILE A 173 4.27 -2.44 5.07
C ILE A 173 3.53 -2.14 3.77
N GLY A 174 3.37 -0.88 3.42
CA GLY A 174 2.70 -0.47 2.17
C GLY A 174 3.41 -0.97 0.91
N THR A 175 4.75 -1.09 0.91
CA THR A 175 5.48 -1.67 -0.22
C THR A 175 5.14 -3.15 -0.41
N VAL A 176 5.13 -3.92 0.68
CA VAL A 176 4.82 -5.36 0.63
C VAL A 176 3.37 -5.57 0.19
N GLU A 177 2.43 -4.79 0.74
CA GLU A 177 1.00 -4.83 0.37
C GLU A 177 0.75 -4.47 -1.09
N LEU A 178 1.46 -3.45 -1.59
CA LEU A 178 1.36 -3.03 -2.99
C LEU A 178 1.85 -4.13 -3.94
N ILE A 179 3.00 -4.73 -3.65
CA ILE A 179 3.56 -5.81 -4.46
C ILE A 179 2.63 -7.03 -4.43
N ASP A 180 2.20 -7.45 -3.24
CA ASP A 180 1.30 -8.58 -3.04
C ASP A 180 -0.02 -8.38 -3.80
N GLY A 181 -0.67 -7.24 -3.60
CA GLY A 181 -1.94 -6.92 -4.23
C GLY A 181 -1.86 -6.79 -5.74
N VAL A 182 -0.86 -6.06 -6.28
CA VAL A 182 -0.71 -5.88 -7.73
C VAL A 182 -0.40 -7.20 -8.43
N LEU A 183 0.57 -7.97 -7.92
CA LEU A 183 0.93 -9.25 -8.52
C LEU A 183 -0.21 -10.27 -8.40
N GLY A 184 -0.81 -10.37 -7.21
CA GLY A 184 -1.98 -11.24 -6.99
C GLY A 184 -3.15 -10.89 -7.89
N ALA A 185 -3.44 -9.59 -8.10
CA ALA A 185 -4.49 -9.13 -9.00
C ALA A 185 -4.17 -9.49 -10.46
N ILE A 186 -2.96 -9.21 -10.97
CA ILE A 186 -2.58 -9.48 -12.36
C ILE A 186 -2.67 -10.99 -12.66
N VAL A 187 -2.08 -11.83 -11.80
CA VAL A 187 -2.11 -13.29 -12.00
C VAL A 187 -3.53 -13.82 -11.90
N SER A 188 -4.34 -13.32 -10.94
CA SER A 188 -5.75 -13.70 -10.82
C SER A 188 -6.57 -13.29 -12.05
N ILE A 189 -6.36 -12.10 -12.59
CA ILE A 189 -7.05 -11.64 -13.82
C ILE A 189 -6.78 -12.62 -14.95
N ILE A 190 -5.52 -12.99 -15.18
CA ILE A 190 -5.14 -13.91 -16.26
C ILE A 190 -5.80 -15.28 -16.05
N GLU A 191 -5.62 -15.89 -14.89
CA GLU A 191 -6.10 -17.25 -14.61
C GLU A 191 -7.63 -17.35 -14.64
N PHE A 192 -8.33 -16.43 -13.96
CA PHE A 192 -9.78 -16.49 -13.92
C PHE A 192 -10.44 -16.07 -15.25
N THR A 193 -9.78 -15.27 -16.07
CA THR A 193 -10.19 -15.02 -17.44
C THR A 193 -10.11 -16.29 -18.30
N ILE A 194 -9.00 -17.04 -18.19
CA ILE A 194 -8.83 -18.33 -18.89
C ILE A 194 -9.93 -19.32 -18.47
N ILE A 195 -10.23 -19.42 -17.16
CA ILE A 195 -11.29 -20.30 -16.66
C ILE A 195 -12.65 -19.88 -17.22
N LEU A 196 -12.98 -18.58 -17.15
CA LEU A 196 -14.25 -18.06 -17.64
C LEU A 196 -14.40 -18.25 -19.16
N THR A 197 -13.32 -18.04 -19.93
CA THR A 197 -13.32 -18.30 -21.39
C THR A 197 -13.57 -19.79 -21.68
N ALA A 198 -12.99 -20.70 -20.90
CA ALA A 198 -13.22 -22.14 -21.08
C ALA A 198 -14.65 -22.57 -20.69
N LEU A 199 -15.29 -21.87 -19.75
CA LEU A 199 -16.68 -22.11 -19.34
C LEU A 199 -17.67 -21.33 -20.19
N SER A 200 -17.23 -20.30 -20.94
CA SER A 200 -18.07 -19.51 -21.80
C SER A 200 -18.49 -20.31 -23.07
N GLY A 201 -19.69 -20.08 -23.51
CA GLY A 201 -20.17 -20.51 -24.81
C GLY A 201 -20.96 -19.35 -25.40
N LEU A 202 -21.53 -19.52 -26.57
CA LEU A 202 -22.46 -18.56 -27.17
C LEU A 202 -23.60 -18.29 -26.17
N ILE A 203 -23.75 -17.06 -25.72
CA ILE A 203 -24.80 -16.67 -24.79
C ILE A 203 -25.92 -16.00 -25.56
N SER A 204 -27.15 -16.49 -25.37
CA SER A 204 -28.36 -15.78 -25.75
C SER A 204 -28.92 -15.06 -24.53
N ILE A 205 -28.78 -13.74 -24.48
CA ILE A 205 -29.41 -12.91 -23.46
C ILE A 205 -30.58 -12.18 -24.13
N LEU A 206 -31.82 -12.43 -23.66
CA LEU A 206 -33.04 -11.76 -24.16
C LEU A 206 -33.22 -11.86 -25.69
N GLY A 207 -32.79 -12.99 -26.32
CA GLY A 207 -32.91 -13.20 -27.76
C GLY A 207 -31.79 -12.61 -28.62
N PHE A 208 -30.82 -11.94 -28.00
CA PHE A 208 -29.60 -11.47 -28.68
C PHE A 208 -28.43 -12.44 -28.42
N ALA A 209 -27.80 -12.90 -29.50
CA ALA A 209 -26.54 -13.64 -29.39
C ALA A 209 -25.44 -12.66 -28.95
N ALA A 210 -25.11 -12.66 -27.66
CA ALA A 210 -24.02 -11.84 -27.15
C ALA A 210 -22.70 -12.56 -27.40
N PRO A 211 -21.69 -11.90 -27.99
CA PRO A 211 -20.36 -12.46 -28.06
C PRO A 211 -19.77 -12.52 -26.68
N ASP A 212 -19.34 -13.68 -26.24
CA ASP A 212 -18.52 -13.93 -25.09
C ASP A 212 -19.00 -13.42 -23.71
N MET A 213 -19.35 -14.35 -22.83
CA MET A 213 -19.67 -14.09 -21.41
C MET A 213 -18.57 -13.25 -20.74
N VAL A 214 -17.33 -13.47 -21.12
CA VAL A 214 -16.16 -12.78 -20.59
C VAL A 214 -16.21 -11.29 -20.92
N LEU A 215 -16.49 -10.92 -22.16
CA LEU A 215 -16.60 -9.52 -22.57
C LEU A 215 -17.71 -8.79 -21.79
N PHE A 216 -18.85 -9.45 -21.60
CA PHE A 216 -19.95 -8.87 -20.81
C PHE A 216 -19.55 -8.66 -19.34
N ILE A 217 -18.85 -9.63 -18.74
CA ILE A 217 -18.34 -9.53 -17.37
C ILE A 217 -17.37 -8.37 -17.23
N TYR A 218 -16.41 -8.23 -18.17
CA TYR A 218 -15.49 -7.09 -18.16
C TYR A 218 -16.22 -5.76 -18.31
N ALA A 219 -17.16 -5.66 -19.26
CA ALA A 219 -17.96 -4.45 -19.46
C ALA A 219 -18.74 -4.08 -18.19
N PHE A 220 -19.39 -5.07 -17.54
CA PHE A 220 -20.08 -4.87 -16.26
C PHE A 220 -19.15 -4.35 -15.18
N ILE A 221 -17.99 -5.00 -14.96
CA ILE A 221 -17.06 -4.62 -13.88
C ILE A 221 -16.46 -3.24 -14.15
N LEU A 222 -16.04 -2.96 -15.38
CA LEU A 222 -15.46 -1.66 -15.75
C LEU A 222 -16.48 -0.53 -15.62
N THR A 223 -17.73 -0.75 -16.07
CA THR A 223 -18.80 0.23 -15.93
C THR A 223 -19.14 0.48 -14.46
N ALA A 224 -19.31 -0.58 -13.67
CA ALA A 224 -19.56 -0.47 -12.23
C ALA A 224 -18.41 0.28 -11.52
N THR A 225 -17.17 0.00 -11.92
CA THR A 225 -15.98 0.68 -11.38
C THR A 225 -15.98 2.17 -11.77
N ALA A 226 -16.26 2.50 -13.02
CA ALA A 226 -16.31 3.90 -13.49
C ALA A 226 -17.40 4.70 -12.75
N ILE A 227 -18.60 4.14 -12.58
CA ILE A 227 -19.68 4.78 -11.82
C ILE A 227 -19.30 4.93 -10.34
N SER A 228 -18.70 3.90 -9.73
CA SER A 228 -18.27 3.96 -8.33
C SER A 228 -17.21 5.05 -8.10
N VAL A 229 -16.24 5.19 -9.03
CA VAL A 229 -15.24 6.28 -8.99
C VAL A 229 -15.92 7.64 -9.14
N TRP A 230 -16.84 7.77 -10.07
CA TRP A 230 -17.59 9.01 -10.28
C TRP A 230 -18.37 9.45 -9.04
N ILE A 231 -19.10 8.51 -8.40
CA ILE A 231 -19.79 8.78 -7.13
C ILE A 231 -18.79 9.09 -6.01
N GLY A 232 -17.68 8.36 -5.91
CA GLY A 232 -16.68 8.51 -4.84
C GLY A 232 -15.79 9.75 -4.96
N TYR A 233 -15.66 10.34 -6.14
CA TYR A 233 -14.75 11.45 -6.41
C TYR A 233 -14.87 12.64 -5.44
N PRO A 234 -16.07 13.12 -5.05
CA PRO A 234 -16.22 14.22 -4.11
C PRO A 234 -15.67 13.92 -2.70
N LEU A 235 -15.55 12.63 -2.31
CA LEU A 235 -15.00 12.24 -1.00
C LEU A 235 -13.55 12.68 -0.83
N ILE A 236 -12.77 12.79 -1.91
CA ILE A 236 -11.37 13.25 -1.88
C ILE A 236 -11.31 14.64 -1.26
N LYS A 237 -12.13 15.56 -1.77
CA LYS A 237 -12.20 16.94 -1.26
C LYS A 237 -12.77 16.98 0.16
N LEU A 238 -13.83 16.25 0.42
CA LEU A 238 -14.48 16.23 1.74
C LEU A 238 -13.54 15.66 2.83
N ASN A 239 -12.72 14.66 2.50
CA ASN A 239 -11.70 14.12 3.42
C ASN A 239 -10.55 15.11 3.63
N PHE A 240 -10.10 15.82 2.60
CA PHE A 240 -9.14 16.91 2.75
C PHE A 240 -9.68 18.01 3.67
N ASP A 241 -10.91 18.45 3.43
CA ASP A 241 -11.59 19.47 4.26
C ASP A 241 -11.77 18.99 5.71
N LYS A 242 -12.02 17.70 5.92
CA LYS A 242 -12.09 17.07 7.26
C LYS A 242 -10.79 17.27 8.03
N GLU A 243 -9.65 16.95 7.43
CA GLU A 243 -8.34 17.11 8.08
C GLU A 243 -8.04 18.59 8.38
N LYS A 244 -8.35 19.47 7.42
CA LYS A 244 -8.21 20.92 7.60
C LYS A 244 -9.04 21.44 8.77
N TYR A 245 -10.35 21.15 8.80
CA TYR A 245 -11.25 21.65 9.87
C TYR A 245 -10.91 21.05 11.23
N ASN A 246 -10.49 19.79 11.28
CA ASN A 246 -9.99 19.18 12.52
C ASN A 246 -8.71 19.86 13.01
N GLY A 247 -7.79 20.22 12.10
CA GLY A 247 -6.59 20.99 12.40
C GLY A 247 -6.91 22.37 12.96
N ASP A 248 -7.82 23.11 12.32
CA ASP A 248 -8.25 24.43 12.73
C ASP A 248 -8.94 24.42 14.11
N TYR A 249 -9.75 23.42 14.37
CA TYR A 249 -10.38 23.22 15.68
C TYR A 249 -9.36 22.88 16.77
N ARG A 250 -8.44 21.97 16.50
CA ARG A 250 -7.34 21.60 17.42
C ARG A 250 -6.47 22.81 17.75
N TYR A 251 -6.09 23.59 16.74
CA TYR A 251 -5.32 24.82 16.94
C TYR A 251 -6.05 25.80 17.89
N SER A 252 -7.35 25.94 17.73
CA SER A 252 -8.16 26.80 18.61
C SER A 252 -8.19 26.29 20.05
N LEU A 253 -8.28 24.96 20.26
CA LEU A 253 -8.20 24.37 21.60
C LEU A 253 -6.81 24.61 22.23
N ILE A 254 -5.73 24.46 21.45
CA ILE A 254 -4.37 24.75 21.92
C ILE A 254 -4.25 26.21 22.30
N ARG A 255 -4.78 27.14 21.51
CA ARG A 255 -4.77 28.57 21.81
C ARG A 255 -5.47 28.89 23.11
N VAL A 256 -6.62 28.29 23.40
CA VAL A 256 -7.33 28.46 24.68
C VAL A 256 -6.47 27.95 25.84
N ARG A 257 -5.85 26.78 25.69
CA ARG A 257 -4.95 26.20 26.70
C ARG A 257 -3.75 27.13 26.98
N ASP A 258 -3.11 27.62 25.92
CA ASP A 258 -1.89 28.41 26.03
C ASP A 258 -2.16 29.83 26.56
N ASN A 259 -3.40 30.34 26.44
CA ASN A 259 -3.83 31.64 26.97
C ASN A 259 -4.82 31.48 28.15
N ALA A 260 -4.83 30.35 28.84
CA ALA A 260 -5.79 30.03 29.88
C ALA A 260 -5.84 31.07 31.01
N GLU A 261 -4.67 31.58 31.43
CA GLU A 261 -4.57 32.61 32.47
C GLU A 261 -5.23 33.92 32.02
N SER A 262 -4.98 34.38 30.80
CA SER A 262 -5.59 35.60 30.26
C SER A 262 -7.11 35.45 30.13
N ILE A 263 -7.59 34.28 29.67
CA ILE A 263 -9.03 34.01 29.52
C ILE A 263 -9.72 34.05 30.88
N ALA A 264 -9.14 33.41 31.90
CA ALA A 264 -9.66 33.40 33.24
C ALA A 264 -9.63 34.81 33.89
N PHE A 265 -8.62 35.62 33.61
CA PHE A 265 -8.48 36.96 34.15
C PHE A 265 -9.51 37.94 33.59
N TYR A 266 -9.92 37.74 32.32
CA TYR A 266 -10.90 38.62 31.65
C TYR A 266 -12.33 38.02 31.60
N ASP A 267 -12.62 36.92 32.30
CA ASP A 267 -13.89 36.18 32.25
C ASP A 267 -14.33 35.86 30.78
N GLY A 268 -13.33 35.45 29.95
CA GLY A 268 -13.48 35.27 28.50
C GLY A 268 -14.08 33.93 28.09
N GLU A 269 -14.46 33.03 28.99
CA GLU A 269 -14.85 31.64 28.73
C GLU A 269 -16.05 31.53 27.77
N GLU A 270 -17.07 32.40 27.94
CA GLU A 270 -18.26 32.34 27.08
C GLU A 270 -17.93 32.70 25.63
N LYS A 271 -17.02 33.68 25.41
CA LYS A 271 -16.56 34.06 24.08
C LYS A 271 -15.76 32.94 23.41
N GLU A 272 -14.85 32.32 24.17
CA GLU A 272 -14.05 31.20 23.64
C GLU A 272 -14.92 29.96 23.41
N ARG A 273 -15.91 29.68 24.28
CA ARG A 273 -16.90 28.62 24.08
C ARG A 273 -17.67 28.82 22.75
N SER A 274 -18.14 30.05 22.48
CA SER A 274 -18.82 30.37 21.23
C SER A 274 -17.93 30.15 20.02
N ASN A 275 -16.68 30.62 20.04
CA ASN A 275 -15.71 30.46 18.96
C ASN A 275 -15.39 28.97 18.69
N LEU A 276 -15.17 28.19 19.75
CA LEU A 276 -14.93 26.75 19.64
C LEU A 276 -16.15 26.00 19.12
N SER A 277 -17.35 26.37 19.57
CA SER A 277 -18.61 25.77 19.11
C SER A 277 -18.85 26.03 17.62
N GLU A 278 -18.58 27.23 17.13
CA GLU A 278 -18.69 27.57 15.70
C GLU A 278 -17.75 26.71 14.86
N LYS A 279 -16.47 26.62 15.23
CA LYS A 279 -15.50 25.78 14.52
C LYS A 279 -15.87 24.31 14.56
N PHE A 280 -16.32 23.83 15.70
CA PHE A 280 -16.78 22.44 15.81
C PHE A 280 -18.01 22.16 14.96
N HIS A 281 -18.92 23.14 14.84
CA HIS A 281 -20.08 23.04 13.95
C HIS A 281 -19.68 22.83 12.48
N ILE A 282 -18.63 23.52 12.02
CA ILE A 282 -18.08 23.32 10.66
C ILE A 282 -17.55 21.87 10.49
N VAL A 283 -16.86 21.34 11.49
CA VAL A 283 -16.40 19.92 11.49
C VAL A 283 -17.60 18.99 11.33
N ILE A 284 -18.67 19.20 12.13
CA ILE A 284 -19.88 18.37 12.09
C ILE A 284 -20.61 18.49 10.75
N GLN A 285 -20.74 19.69 10.20
CA GLN A 285 -21.35 19.88 8.88
C GLN A 285 -20.60 19.12 7.78
N ASN A 286 -19.28 19.20 7.77
CA ASN A 286 -18.47 18.45 6.81
C ASN A 286 -18.61 16.94 7.01
N ARG A 287 -18.69 16.47 8.26
CA ARG A 287 -18.90 15.06 8.57
C ARG A 287 -20.23 14.54 8.01
N TRP A 288 -21.31 15.32 8.10
CA TRP A 288 -22.59 14.98 7.50
C TRP A 288 -22.55 14.95 5.96
N LYS A 289 -21.75 15.82 5.32
CA LYS A 289 -21.53 15.74 3.86
C LYS A 289 -20.84 14.44 3.48
N ILE A 290 -19.80 14.03 4.24
CA ILE A 290 -19.12 12.75 4.04
C ILE A 290 -20.08 11.59 4.19
N VAL A 291 -20.90 11.57 5.26
CA VAL A 291 -21.88 10.50 5.49
C VAL A 291 -22.85 10.36 4.31
N ARG A 292 -23.40 11.47 3.82
CA ARG A 292 -24.32 11.43 2.65
C ARG A 292 -23.65 10.86 1.40
N GLN A 293 -22.41 11.27 1.15
CA GLN A 293 -21.66 10.79 0.00
C GLN A 293 -21.31 9.30 0.14
N MET A 294 -20.92 8.86 1.35
CA MET A 294 -20.67 7.45 1.66
C MET A 294 -21.92 6.59 1.49
N LEU A 295 -23.09 7.05 1.97
CA LEU A 295 -24.35 6.33 1.78
C LEU A 295 -24.67 6.10 0.30
N GLY A 296 -24.43 7.09 -0.56
CA GLY A 296 -24.58 6.93 -2.01
C GLY A 296 -23.61 5.91 -2.61
N LEU A 297 -22.33 5.99 -2.21
CA LEU A 297 -21.30 5.08 -2.70
C LEU A 297 -21.50 3.64 -2.20
N ASP A 298 -21.77 3.47 -0.91
CA ASP A 298 -21.96 2.15 -0.30
C ASP A 298 -23.26 1.50 -0.77
N GLY A 299 -24.33 2.30 -0.94
CA GLY A 299 -25.59 1.83 -1.53
C GLY A 299 -25.39 1.33 -2.95
N PHE A 300 -24.68 2.09 -3.80
CA PHE A 300 -24.34 1.66 -5.15
C PHE A 300 -23.47 0.39 -5.16
N ASN A 301 -22.40 0.36 -4.37
CA ASN A 301 -21.51 -0.80 -4.28
C ASN A 301 -22.23 -2.05 -3.77
N THR A 302 -23.14 -1.90 -2.81
CA THR A 302 -23.99 -2.99 -2.33
C THR A 302 -24.90 -3.50 -3.44
N GLY A 303 -25.55 -2.62 -4.19
CA GLY A 303 -26.37 -2.98 -5.34
C GLY A 303 -25.58 -3.74 -6.41
N VAL A 304 -24.39 -3.24 -6.78
CA VAL A 304 -23.48 -3.94 -7.70
C VAL A 304 -23.09 -5.32 -7.18
N THR A 305 -22.81 -5.45 -5.90
CA THR A 305 -22.45 -6.73 -5.29
C THR A 305 -23.60 -7.73 -5.34
N GLN A 306 -24.84 -7.29 -5.08
CA GLN A 306 -26.03 -8.16 -5.19
C GLN A 306 -26.30 -8.59 -6.63
N ILE A 307 -26.18 -7.69 -7.59
CA ILE A 307 -26.29 -8.03 -9.02
C ILE A 307 -25.18 -9.03 -9.41
N ALA A 308 -23.96 -8.78 -8.96
CA ALA A 308 -22.80 -9.64 -9.23
C ALA A 308 -22.95 -11.08 -8.70
N MET A 309 -23.73 -11.30 -7.64
CA MET A 309 -24.01 -12.64 -7.14
C MET A 309 -24.93 -13.44 -8.07
N ILE A 310 -25.87 -12.78 -8.71
CA ILE A 310 -26.90 -13.43 -9.55
C ILE A 310 -26.46 -13.47 -11.02
N LEU A 311 -25.73 -12.48 -11.48
CA LEU A 311 -25.35 -12.28 -12.88
C LEU A 311 -24.69 -13.52 -13.53
N PRO A 312 -23.66 -14.17 -12.93
CA PRO A 312 -23.06 -15.37 -13.54
C PRO A 312 -24.03 -16.53 -13.68
N LEU A 313 -24.96 -16.67 -12.73
CA LEU A 313 -26.02 -17.69 -12.79
C LEU A 313 -26.99 -17.42 -13.94
N MET A 314 -27.39 -16.15 -14.11
CA MET A 314 -28.26 -15.75 -15.24
C MET A 314 -27.56 -15.99 -16.58
N LEU A 315 -26.29 -15.67 -16.69
CA LEU A 315 -25.50 -15.86 -17.91
C LEU A 315 -25.36 -17.34 -18.30
N GLN A 316 -25.26 -18.24 -17.32
CA GLN A 316 -25.12 -19.68 -17.56
C GLN A 316 -26.46 -20.42 -17.62
N SER A 317 -27.56 -19.81 -17.22
CA SER A 317 -28.86 -20.48 -17.08
C SER A 317 -29.37 -21.12 -18.39
N SER A 318 -29.25 -20.42 -19.51
CA SER A 318 -29.68 -20.95 -20.82
C SER A 318 -28.90 -22.21 -21.21
N ARG A 319 -27.62 -22.27 -20.95
CA ARG A 319 -26.77 -23.46 -21.20
C ARG A 319 -27.08 -24.60 -20.23
N PHE A 320 -27.36 -24.28 -19.00
CA PHE A 320 -27.76 -25.27 -17.99
C PHE A 320 -29.09 -25.94 -18.36
N PHE A 321 -30.11 -25.15 -18.68
CA PHE A 321 -31.42 -25.70 -19.10
C PHE A 321 -31.39 -26.43 -20.45
N ALA A 322 -30.44 -26.08 -21.32
CA ALA A 322 -30.17 -26.83 -22.56
C ALA A 322 -29.35 -28.10 -22.33
N GLY A 323 -28.95 -28.43 -21.10
CA GLY A 323 -28.12 -29.60 -20.78
C GLY A 323 -26.65 -29.49 -21.20
N LEU A 324 -26.19 -28.30 -21.60
CA LEU A 324 -24.83 -28.07 -22.09
C LEU A 324 -23.86 -27.66 -20.96
N ALA A 325 -24.35 -27.40 -19.75
CA ALA A 325 -23.57 -27.05 -18.58
C ALA A 325 -24.12 -27.79 -17.36
N THR A 326 -23.24 -28.15 -16.44
CA THR A 326 -23.59 -28.78 -15.15
C THR A 326 -23.82 -27.74 -14.05
N LEU A 327 -24.41 -28.12 -12.93
CA LEU A 327 -24.51 -27.31 -11.73
C LEU A 327 -23.10 -26.91 -11.21
N GLY A 328 -22.14 -27.81 -11.37
CA GLY A 328 -20.73 -27.56 -11.08
C GLY A 328 -20.14 -26.45 -11.93
N ASP A 329 -20.42 -26.44 -13.24
CA ASP A 329 -19.96 -25.37 -14.15
C ASP A 329 -20.56 -24.02 -13.77
N MET A 330 -21.84 -23.99 -13.38
CA MET A 330 -22.48 -22.78 -12.89
C MET A 330 -21.80 -22.24 -11.64
N HIS A 331 -21.54 -23.10 -10.66
CA HIS A 331 -20.86 -22.70 -9.43
C HIS A 331 -19.43 -22.24 -9.70
N GLN A 332 -18.70 -22.96 -10.59
CA GLN A 332 -17.33 -22.57 -10.98
C GLN A 332 -17.31 -21.20 -11.66
N THR A 333 -18.30 -20.91 -12.52
CA THR A 333 -18.46 -19.59 -13.14
C THR A 333 -18.66 -18.49 -12.09
N VAL A 334 -19.52 -18.71 -11.08
CA VAL A 334 -19.74 -17.75 -9.98
C VAL A 334 -18.45 -17.50 -9.21
N GLN A 335 -17.69 -18.55 -8.88
CA GLN A 335 -16.42 -18.43 -8.17
C GLN A 335 -15.36 -17.67 -8.98
N ALA A 336 -15.22 -18.02 -10.26
CA ALA A 336 -14.26 -17.36 -11.15
C ALA A 336 -14.62 -15.88 -11.38
N PHE A 337 -15.91 -15.57 -11.58
CA PHE A 337 -16.41 -14.21 -11.67
C PHE A 337 -16.10 -13.37 -10.42
N ASN A 338 -16.40 -13.91 -9.23
CA ASN A 338 -16.13 -13.20 -7.97
C ASN A 338 -14.64 -12.96 -7.75
N ARG A 339 -13.77 -13.87 -8.19
CA ARG A 339 -12.32 -13.69 -8.13
C ARG A 339 -11.84 -12.61 -9.11
N LEU A 340 -12.34 -12.67 -10.35
CA LEU A 340 -12.02 -11.65 -11.36
C LEU A 340 -12.49 -10.26 -10.93
N MET A 341 -13.72 -10.15 -10.40
CA MET A 341 -14.27 -8.89 -9.90
C MET A 341 -13.40 -8.30 -8.78
N ARG A 342 -12.97 -9.12 -7.82
CA ARG A 342 -12.06 -8.65 -6.74
C ARG A 342 -10.72 -8.19 -7.29
N ALA A 343 -10.13 -8.94 -8.22
CA ALA A 343 -8.85 -8.61 -8.81
C ALA A 343 -8.90 -7.29 -9.61
N LEU A 344 -9.95 -7.06 -10.40
CA LEU A 344 -10.14 -5.80 -11.14
C LEU A 344 -10.48 -4.63 -10.21
N SER A 345 -11.24 -4.87 -9.15
CA SER A 345 -11.58 -3.83 -8.16
C SER A 345 -10.39 -3.44 -7.28
N PHE A 346 -9.35 -4.27 -7.21
CA PHE A 346 -8.17 -3.98 -6.41
C PHE A 346 -7.56 -2.62 -6.75
N PHE A 347 -7.34 -2.32 -8.02
CA PHE A 347 -6.71 -1.06 -8.44
C PHE A 347 -7.51 0.18 -8.04
N ARG A 348 -8.84 0.07 -8.00
CA ARG A 348 -9.71 1.15 -7.53
C ARG A 348 -9.62 1.35 -6.02
N LEU A 349 -9.70 0.27 -5.25
CA LEU A 349 -9.67 0.33 -3.79
C LEU A 349 -8.28 0.75 -3.28
N PHE A 350 -7.24 0.37 -4.00
CA PHE A 350 -5.86 0.65 -3.62
C PHE A 350 -5.40 2.08 -3.94
N TYR A 351 -6.18 2.87 -4.71
CA TYR A 351 -5.77 4.22 -5.12
C TYR A 351 -5.54 5.16 -3.93
N GLU A 352 -6.40 5.13 -2.91
CA GLU A 352 -6.26 5.94 -1.70
C GLU A 352 -4.99 5.55 -0.93
N GLU A 353 -4.79 4.26 -0.69
CA GLU A 353 -3.60 3.71 -0.03
C GLU A 353 -2.32 4.05 -0.81
N PHE A 354 -2.36 3.98 -2.14
CA PHE A 354 -1.24 4.36 -2.99
C PHE A 354 -0.89 5.85 -2.86
N THR A 355 -1.89 6.72 -2.75
CA THR A 355 -1.67 8.17 -2.54
C THR A 355 -1.00 8.44 -1.20
N LEU A 356 -1.45 7.79 -0.13
CA LEU A 356 -0.83 7.86 1.20
C LEU A 356 0.59 7.30 1.17
N TYR A 357 0.80 6.18 0.51
CA TYR A 357 2.11 5.58 0.31
C TYR A 357 3.07 6.53 -0.42
N GLN A 358 2.62 7.18 -1.50
CA GLN A 358 3.42 8.16 -2.24
C GLN A 358 3.78 9.38 -1.37
N ALA A 359 2.87 9.85 -0.53
CA ALA A 359 3.15 10.93 0.41
C ALA A 359 4.23 10.53 1.43
N ARG A 360 4.15 9.32 2.01
CA ARG A 360 5.17 8.76 2.93
C ARG A 360 6.53 8.63 2.24
N LEU A 361 6.54 8.09 1.01
CA LEU A 361 7.74 7.97 0.19
C LEU A 361 8.41 9.34 -0.05
N ASN A 362 7.63 10.37 -0.39
CA ASN A 362 8.15 11.72 -0.62
C ASN A 362 8.74 12.33 0.65
N ARG A 363 8.11 12.14 1.81
CA ARG A 363 8.62 12.63 3.10
C ARG A 363 9.91 11.94 3.50
N LEU A 364 9.96 10.60 3.41
CA LEU A 364 11.19 9.84 3.68
C LEU A 364 12.32 10.22 2.72
N HIS A 365 12.00 10.41 1.45
CA HIS A 365 12.98 10.86 0.45
C HIS A 365 13.53 12.24 0.79
N GLY A 366 12.66 13.22 1.12
CA GLY A 366 13.08 14.55 1.54
C GLY A 366 14.00 14.50 2.76
N PHE A 367 13.64 13.74 3.79
CA PHE A 367 14.48 13.54 4.97
C PHE A 367 15.85 12.93 4.63
N MET A 368 15.87 11.84 3.86
CA MET A 368 17.12 11.15 3.48
C MET A 368 18.01 12.03 2.60
N THR A 369 17.46 12.78 1.66
CA THR A 369 18.23 13.68 0.79
C THR A 369 18.82 14.85 1.57
N THR A 370 18.09 15.40 2.52
CA THR A 370 18.61 16.45 3.42
C THR A 370 19.79 15.91 4.25
N LEU A 371 19.68 14.71 4.82
CA LEU A 371 20.80 14.10 5.55
C LEU A 371 22.02 13.85 4.63
N ILE A 372 21.81 13.36 3.40
CA ILE A 372 22.89 13.14 2.43
C ILE A 372 23.57 14.47 2.07
N ARG A 373 22.81 15.55 1.87
CA ARG A 373 23.35 16.88 1.58
C ARG A 373 24.18 17.41 2.75
N LEU A 374 23.71 17.24 3.99
CA LEU A 374 24.45 17.64 5.20
C LEU A 374 25.76 16.86 5.34
N ASP A 375 25.78 15.57 4.99
CA ASP A 375 27.01 14.75 5.05
C ASP A 375 28.08 15.22 4.05
N GLN A 376 27.70 15.82 2.92
CA GLN A 376 28.62 16.36 1.92
C GLN A 376 29.32 17.65 2.38
N HIS A 377 28.70 18.41 3.30
CA HIS A 377 29.29 19.62 3.83
C HIS A 377 30.19 19.25 5.02
N GLN A 378 31.49 19.18 4.76
CA GLN A 378 32.48 18.90 5.81
C GLN A 378 32.46 20.01 6.88
N ILE A 379 32.33 19.60 8.13
CA ILE A 379 32.58 20.49 9.26
C ILE A 379 34.09 20.64 9.37
N PRO A 380 34.62 21.87 9.48
CA PRO A 380 36.03 22.03 9.82
C PRO A 380 36.30 21.33 11.17
N HIS A 381 37.12 20.29 11.14
CA HIS A 381 37.52 19.62 12.36
C HIS A 381 38.59 20.50 13.04
N PRO A 382 38.37 20.93 14.29
CA PRO A 382 39.43 21.60 15.03
C PRO A 382 40.61 20.63 15.19
N VAL A 383 41.78 21.12 14.91
CA VAL A 383 43.03 20.41 15.25
C VAL A 383 43.22 20.54 16.76
N GLU A 384 43.34 19.43 17.47
CA GLU A 384 43.59 19.49 18.92
C GLU A 384 44.90 20.23 19.25
N CYS A 385 44.76 21.32 19.93
CA CYS A 385 45.87 22.09 20.49
C CYS A 385 45.78 22.02 22.01
N ARG A 386 46.78 21.46 22.69
CA ARG A 386 46.68 21.05 24.09
C ARG A 386 46.55 22.20 25.11
N GLN A 387 46.82 23.45 24.73
CA GLN A 387 46.85 24.55 25.68
C GLN A 387 46.22 25.87 25.25
N LYS A 388 45.71 25.99 24.00
CA LYS A 388 45.16 27.25 23.52
C LYS A 388 44.12 27.03 22.40
N ILE A 389 43.19 27.99 22.25
CA ILE A 389 42.23 28.04 21.13
C ILE A 389 42.80 29.03 20.11
N MET A 390 43.01 28.57 18.88
CA MET A 390 43.51 29.42 17.80
C MET A 390 42.54 29.40 16.63
N LEU A 391 42.20 30.60 16.15
CA LEU A 391 41.53 30.80 14.85
C LEU A 391 42.55 31.47 13.92
N HIS A 392 42.78 30.87 12.75
CA HIS A 392 43.70 31.39 11.77
C HIS A 392 42.97 31.69 10.50
N ASN A 393 42.94 32.95 10.05
CA ASN A 393 42.32 33.39 8.81
C ASN A 393 40.88 32.90 8.69
N PHE A 394 40.12 32.93 9.80
CA PHE A 394 38.76 32.42 9.86
C PHE A 394 37.77 33.44 9.31
N THR A 395 36.85 33.00 8.43
CA THR A 395 35.78 33.84 7.90
C THR A 395 34.44 33.26 8.32
N LEU A 396 33.68 34.01 9.11
CA LEU A 396 32.31 33.67 9.49
C LEU A 396 31.34 34.16 8.41
N LYS A 397 30.53 33.25 7.89
CA LYS A 397 29.52 33.54 6.88
C LYS A 397 28.13 33.25 7.44
N ASP A 398 27.13 34.02 6.98
CA ASP A 398 25.73 33.73 7.24
C ASP A 398 25.24 32.55 6.40
N GLN A 399 23.96 32.15 6.60
CA GLN A 399 23.34 31.06 5.84
C GLN A 399 23.22 31.35 4.31
N GLN A 400 23.33 32.61 3.90
CA GLN A 400 23.28 33.04 2.49
C GLN A 400 24.68 33.08 1.85
N GLY A 401 25.74 32.75 2.62
CA GLY A 401 27.12 32.78 2.17
C GLY A 401 27.80 34.16 2.25
N LYS A 402 27.10 35.18 2.78
CA LYS A 402 27.64 36.51 2.97
C LYS A 402 28.59 36.52 4.19
N ALA A 403 29.79 37.04 4.01
CA ALA A 403 30.74 37.13 5.09
C ALA A 403 30.24 38.14 6.16
N LEU A 404 30.07 37.64 7.39
CA LEU A 404 29.77 38.47 8.57
C LEU A 404 31.05 39.02 9.17
N LEU A 405 32.07 38.19 9.26
CA LEU A 405 33.40 38.57 9.74
C LEU A 405 34.43 37.88 8.86
N SER A 406 35.47 38.59 8.42
CA SER A 406 36.54 38.06 7.56
C SER A 406 37.90 38.19 8.20
N ASN A 407 38.78 37.22 7.91
CA ASN A 407 40.17 37.22 8.31
C ASN A 407 40.39 37.34 9.85
N ILE A 408 39.57 36.64 10.61
CA ILE A 408 39.72 36.64 12.08
C ILE A 408 40.97 35.82 12.44
N ASN A 409 41.89 36.42 13.14
CA ASN A 409 43.01 35.73 13.81
C ASN A 409 42.84 35.96 15.30
N LEU A 410 42.65 34.87 16.04
CA LEU A 410 42.40 34.91 17.48
C LEU A 410 43.21 33.82 18.16
N GLU A 411 43.87 34.15 19.28
CA GLU A 411 44.54 33.22 20.14
C GLU A 411 44.05 33.43 21.58
N LEU A 412 43.53 32.39 22.20
CA LEU A 412 43.07 32.40 23.57
C LEU A 412 43.84 31.37 24.39
N ASN A 413 44.44 31.81 25.47
CA ASN A 413 45.11 30.97 26.44
C ASN A 413 44.17 30.60 27.60
N PRO A 414 44.49 29.51 28.39
CA PRO A 414 43.70 29.19 29.56
C PRO A 414 43.65 30.36 30.54
N GLY A 415 42.44 30.80 30.90
CA GLY A 415 42.21 31.96 31.77
C GLY A 415 41.83 33.24 31.05
N ASP A 416 41.98 33.30 29.71
CA ASP A 416 41.54 34.46 28.92
C ASP A 416 40.02 34.50 28.81
N ALA A 417 39.44 35.69 28.86
CA ALA A 417 38.04 35.94 28.61
C ALA A 417 37.86 36.72 27.30
N LEU A 418 36.94 36.25 26.44
CA LEU A 418 36.57 36.91 25.18
C LEU A 418 35.10 37.31 25.23
N LEU A 419 34.84 38.57 25.01
CA LEU A 419 33.47 39.07 24.75
C LEU A 419 33.24 39.13 23.25
N ILE A 420 32.17 38.43 22.77
CA ILE A 420 31.79 38.37 21.38
C ILE A 420 30.49 39.15 21.16
#